data_2e897c5f337821817420daec4f7891d5
#
_entry.id   2e897c5f337821817420daec4f7891d5
#
_cell.length_a   1.000
_cell.length_b   1.000
_cell.length_c   1.000
_cell.angle_alpha   90.00
_cell.angle_beta   90.00
_cell.angle_gamma   90.00
#
_symmetry.space_group_name_H-M   'P 1'
#
loop_
_entity.id
_entity.type
_entity.pdbx_description
1 polymer ?
#
loop_
_entity_poly.entity_id
_entity_poly.type
_entity_poly.pdbx_seq_one_letter_code
_entity_poly.pdbx_strand_id
1 'polypeptide(L)'
;DWLKAGINVNLSYQKYNTTTFGTEANSVYNKAYAARIYRPDQTINEILTDEEGNFTGYGKRLDYFDDMGYYNPYYLAELQPNDRSTVRINGNTFFNINPIKGLNIRTSQAVDAFDYRNSHKAYPEGPFEGAGVASESFERYYSFTFTNTAEYKFSLSDKHLFTVLAGQESIITKNENFSATSKKMVDSRMMLMAAGAESEVPIHSMYDKVFNSYFGTISYSFADRYYVDLAARRDGSSLFAKNNQWANFYSLGAMWDMRKENFLQNVSWLNSLQLKVSYGTTGNSGISAYNALALVGSGLLYNGQPGIAPSTVGNDNLTWESMKTLNVGISTRVFDRFSVELEFYNRQTDDMLMGYPLSYTTGHGSSVENVASMRNRGFDITLGVDILKTRDFSWSVSGNLNYNKNEITKLFNGLDEYTLPDTGLKMKVGKPWGEYYYVKWAGVDPRDGYNTWYDKNGNLTKSYSEEDAVFVGKQRYAPWSGGFGTQFGWKGISVSADFSFMLGQYMLNNERFFTENPTFAGSDNQTVEML
;
A
#
# COMPACT_ATOMS: atom_id res chain seq x y z
N ASP A 1 -9.25 -40.58 12.44
CA ASP A 1 -7.78 -40.35 12.41
C ASP A 1 -7.40 -39.38 13.50
N TRP A 2 -6.59 -39.85 14.44
CA TRP A 2 -6.12 -39.05 15.58
C TRP A 2 -4.99 -38.08 15.20
N LEU A 3 -4.31 -38.32 14.06
CA LEU A 3 -3.20 -37.51 13.55
C LEU A 3 -3.40 -37.22 12.06
N LYS A 4 -3.25 -35.95 11.68
CA LYS A 4 -3.15 -35.49 10.30
C LYS A 4 -1.95 -34.55 10.17
N ALA A 5 -1.05 -34.86 9.24
CA ALA A 5 0.09 -34.02 8.91
C ALA A 5 -0.02 -33.55 7.45
N GLY A 6 0.52 -32.39 7.17
CA GLY A 6 0.60 -31.87 5.81
C GLY A 6 1.78 -30.95 5.64
N ILE A 7 2.30 -30.92 4.43
CA ILE A 7 3.33 -30.01 3.96
C ILE A 7 2.89 -29.39 2.63
N ASN A 8 3.10 -28.11 2.51
CA ASN A 8 2.90 -27.36 1.26
C ASN A 8 4.14 -26.51 1.03
N VAL A 9 4.73 -26.61 -0.15
CA VAL A 9 5.91 -25.84 -0.54
C VAL A 9 5.70 -25.29 -1.94
N ASN A 10 5.92 -24.00 -2.09
CA ASN A 10 5.97 -23.30 -3.35
C ASN A 10 7.36 -22.72 -3.54
N LEU A 11 8.03 -23.10 -4.63
CA LEU A 11 9.30 -22.57 -5.05
C LEU A 11 9.08 -21.80 -6.35
N SER A 12 9.49 -20.53 -6.40
CA SER A 12 9.41 -19.72 -7.60
C SER A 12 10.76 -19.07 -7.92
N TYR A 13 11.05 -19.00 -9.20
CA TYR A 13 12.14 -18.22 -9.75
C TYR A 13 11.55 -17.24 -10.76
N GLN A 14 11.86 -15.97 -10.58
CA GLN A 14 11.44 -14.91 -11.47
C GLN A 14 12.68 -14.16 -11.97
N LYS A 15 12.77 -13.95 -13.27
CA LYS A 15 13.77 -13.09 -13.88
C LYS A 15 13.09 -12.13 -14.85
N TYR A 16 13.43 -10.86 -14.77
CA TYR A 16 12.90 -9.83 -15.66
C TYR A 16 13.90 -8.69 -15.82
N ASN A 17 13.82 -8.03 -16.96
CA ASN A 17 14.52 -6.80 -17.22
C ASN A 17 13.54 -5.64 -17.06
N THR A 18 13.98 -4.56 -16.45
CA THR A 18 13.19 -3.33 -16.30
C THR A 18 13.99 -2.15 -16.82
N THR A 19 13.25 -1.18 -17.32
CA THR A 19 13.79 0.16 -17.58
C THR A 19 13.62 1.03 -16.35
N THR A 20 14.39 2.11 -16.27
CA THR A 20 14.19 3.12 -15.24
C THR A 20 12.87 3.86 -15.50
N PHE A 21 11.90 3.71 -14.57
CA PHE A 21 10.63 4.42 -14.59
C PHE A 21 10.61 5.44 -13.45
N GLY A 22 9.90 6.55 -13.65
CA GLY A 22 9.68 7.55 -12.62
C GLY A 22 9.62 8.97 -13.15
N THR A 23 9.58 9.91 -12.25
CA THR A 23 9.57 11.36 -12.53
C THR A 23 10.99 11.94 -12.73
N GLU A 24 12.02 11.10 -12.65
CA GLU A 24 13.40 11.52 -12.84
C GLU A 24 13.65 11.93 -14.29
N ALA A 25 14.41 12.99 -14.49
CA ALA A 25 14.71 13.55 -15.81
C ALA A 25 15.31 12.55 -16.79
N ASN A 26 15.97 11.51 -16.29
CA ASN A 26 16.60 10.44 -17.07
C ASN A 26 15.78 9.16 -17.20
N SER A 27 14.52 9.15 -16.74
CA SER A 27 13.66 7.98 -16.92
C SER A 27 13.27 7.80 -18.38
N VAL A 28 13.16 6.55 -18.84
CA VAL A 28 12.67 6.21 -20.18
C VAL A 28 11.29 6.79 -20.43
N TYR A 29 10.46 6.86 -19.39
CA TYR A 29 9.12 7.40 -19.45
C TYR A 29 9.13 8.91 -19.76
N ASN A 30 9.89 9.71 -19.01
CA ASN A 30 10.01 11.15 -19.28
C ASN A 30 10.62 11.44 -20.66
N LYS A 31 11.58 10.64 -21.10
CA LYS A 31 12.14 10.78 -22.44
C LYS A 31 11.13 10.44 -23.54
N ALA A 32 10.18 9.55 -23.28
CA ALA A 32 9.09 9.25 -24.21
C ALA A 32 8.14 10.44 -24.44
N TYR A 33 7.97 11.33 -23.46
CA TYR A 33 7.23 12.59 -23.68
C TYR A 33 7.93 13.52 -24.64
N ALA A 34 9.20 13.76 -24.40
CA ALA A 34 10.02 14.60 -25.25
C ALA A 34 10.07 14.04 -26.68
N ALA A 35 10.12 12.73 -26.81
CA ALA A 35 10.17 12.05 -28.09
C ALA A 35 9.03 12.34 -29.07
N ARG A 36 7.91 12.89 -28.61
CA ARG A 36 6.77 13.25 -29.48
C ARG A 36 6.94 14.57 -30.23
N ILE A 37 7.88 15.41 -29.83
CA ILE A 37 8.10 16.74 -30.41
C ILE A 37 8.73 16.68 -31.80
N TYR A 38 9.15 15.49 -32.22
CA TYR A 38 9.91 15.35 -33.45
C TYR A 38 9.08 15.52 -34.69
N ARG A 39 9.72 16.17 -35.67
CA ARG A 39 9.19 16.26 -37.01
C ARG A 39 9.01 14.86 -37.59
N PRO A 40 8.05 14.67 -38.54
CA PRO A 40 7.83 13.37 -39.16
C PRO A 40 9.04 12.76 -39.89
N ASP A 41 10.04 13.59 -40.25
CA ASP A 41 11.30 13.22 -40.89
C ASP A 41 12.40 12.84 -39.88
N GLN A 42 12.17 13.04 -38.59
CA GLN A 42 13.10 12.66 -37.52
C GLN A 42 12.49 11.48 -36.75
N THR A 43 12.98 10.30 -37.01
CA THR A 43 12.44 9.11 -36.38
C THR A 43 12.96 8.98 -34.94
N ILE A 44 12.03 8.93 -34.00
CA ILE A 44 12.27 8.65 -32.58
C ILE A 44 12.93 7.28 -32.42
N ASN A 45 12.57 6.37 -33.29
CA ASN A 45 13.00 4.99 -33.34
C ASN A 45 13.95 4.82 -34.52
N GLU A 46 15.02 5.59 -34.54
CA GLU A 46 16.04 5.38 -35.55
C GLU A 46 16.59 3.96 -35.38
N ILE A 47 16.21 3.11 -36.31
CA ILE A 47 16.73 1.76 -36.40
C ILE A 47 18.03 1.86 -37.20
N LEU A 48 19.11 1.51 -36.54
CA LEU A 48 20.42 1.42 -37.22
C LEU A 48 20.53 0.06 -37.88
N THR A 49 20.97 0.06 -39.15
CA THR A 49 21.21 -1.16 -39.92
C THR A 49 22.62 -1.16 -40.49
N ASP A 50 23.21 -2.35 -40.69
CA ASP A 50 24.45 -2.52 -41.46
C ASP A 50 24.21 -2.35 -42.96
N GLU A 51 25.31 -2.48 -43.77
CA GLU A 51 25.26 -2.36 -45.22
C GLU A 51 24.36 -3.43 -45.87
N GLU A 52 24.16 -4.56 -45.19
CA GLU A 52 23.30 -5.67 -45.62
C GLU A 52 21.84 -5.47 -45.16
N GLY A 53 21.51 -4.42 -44.38
CA GLY A 53 20.18 -4.10 -43.88
C GLY A 53 19.79 -4.83 -42.61
N ASN A 54 20.70 -5.50 -41.90
CA ASN A 54 20.41 -6.13 -40.62
C ASN A 54 20.39 -5.10 -39.49
N PHE A 55 19.53 -5.31 -38.52
CA PHE A 55 19.43 -4.47 -37.34
C PHE A 55 20.75 -4.48 -36.52
N THR A 56 21.28 -3.31 -36.25
CA THR A 56 22.53 -3.13 -35.47
C THR A 56 22.33 -2.36 -34.17
N GLY A 57 21.14 -1.76 -33.97
CA GLY A 57 20.81 -1.02 -32.77
C GLY A 57 19.80 0.10 -33.01
N TYR A 58 19.64 0.96 -32.00
CA TYR A 58 18.80 2.15 -32.07
C TYR A 58 19.66 3.42 -32.07
N GLY A 59 19.19 4.47 -32.75
CA GLY A 59 19.86 5.77 -32.82
C GLY A 59 20.05 6.41 -31.43
N LYS A 60 21.22 7.02 -31.27
CA LYS A 60 21.69 7.54 -29.97
C LYS A 60 20.88 8.72 -29.47
N ARG A 61 20.69 9.68 -30.35
CA ARG A 61 20.24 11.02 -29.97
C ARG A 61 19.48 11.62 -31.11
N LEU A 62 18.56 12.46 -30.73
CA LEU A 62 17.78 13.26 -31.65
C LEU A 62 18.47 14.61 -31.78
N ASP A 63 19.07 14.88 -32.95
CA ASP A 63 19.92 16.08 -33.19
C ASP A 63 19.19 17.41 -32.97
N TYR A 64 17.87 17.40 -32.97
CA TYR A 64 17.04 18.60 -32.84
C TYR A 64 17.10 19.26 -31.45
N PHE A 65 17.40 18.51 -30.38
CA PHE A 65 17.49 19.02 -29.01
C PHE A 65 18.83 18.69 -28.35
N ASP A 66 19.89 18.89 -29.06
CA ASP A 66 21.26 18.56 -28.65
C ASP A 66 21.60 19.13 -27.26
N ASP A 67 21.22 20.37 -27.00
CA ASP A 67 21.51 21.07 -25.75
C ASP A 67 20.62 20.63 -24.58
N MET A 68 19.52 19.91 -24.84
CA MET A 68 18.55 19.51 -23.82
C MET A 68 18.70 18.09 -23.33
N GLY A 69 19.61 17.30 -23.92
CA GLY A 69 19.95 15.96 -23.43
C GLY A 69 18.87 14.91 -23.59
N TYR A 70 17.95 15.07 -24.54
CA TYR A 70 16.95 14.05 -24.85
C TYR A 70 17.49 12.97 -25.76
N TYR A 71 17.16 11.73 -25.45
CA TYR A 71 17.65 10.54 -26.15
C TYR A 71 16.49 9.64 -26.57
N ASN A 72 16.72 8.86 -27.63
CA ASN A 72 15.78 7.83 -28.03
C ASN A 72 15.51 6.84 -26.89
N PRO A 73 14.25 6.64 -26.45
CA PRO A 73 13.91 5.75 -25.33
C PRO A 73 14.39 4.30 -25.52
N TYR A 74 14.36 3.80 -26.73
CA TYR A 74 14.84 2.43 -27.03
C TYR A 74 16.34 2.31 -26.86
N TYR A 75 17.08 3.29 -27.34
CA TYR A 75 18.52 3.37 -27.16
C TYR A 75 18.90 3.45 -25.67
N LEU A 76 18.16 4.25 -24.89
CA LEU A 76 18.37 4.33 -23.44
C LEU A 76 18.09 2.99 -22.74
N ALA A 77 17.05 2.28 -23.15
CA ALA A 77 16.72 0.97 -22.59
C ALA A 77 17.83 -0.07 -22.85
N GLU A 78 18.50 -0.01 -23.99
CA GLU A 78 19.64 -0.87 -24.28
C GLU A 78 20.89 -0.50 -23.50
N LEU A 79 21.15 0.81 -23.34
CA LEU A 79 22.33 1.31 -22.64
C LEU A 79 22.22 1.29 -21.12
N GLN A 80 21.01 1.10 -20.59
CA GLN A 80 20.76 0.99 -19.16
C GLN A 80 20.03 -0.30 -18.79
N PRO A 81 20.57 -1.48 -19.07
CA PRO A 81 19.94 -2.72 -18.66
C PRO A 81 19.86 -2.81 -17.14
N ASN A 82 18.68 -3.23 -16.66
CA ASN A 82 18.39 -3.40 -15.24
C ASN A 82 17.77 -4.80 -15.04
N ASP A 83 18.65 -5.77 -14.84
CA ASP A 83 18.29 -7.17 -14.68
C ASP A 83 17.95 -7.47 -13.23
N ARG A 84 16.78 -8.03 -13.00
CA ARG A 84 16.30 -8.41 -11.69
C ARG A 84 15.98 -9.90 -11.65
N SER A 85 16.34 -10.53 -10.56
CA SER A 85 15.98 -11.92 -10.31
C SER A 85 15.57 -12.13 -8.87
N THR A 86 14.58 -13.00 -8.65
CA THR A 86 14.10 -13.37 -7.33
C THR A 86 13.95 -14.88 -7.25
N VAL A 87 14.56 -15.49 -6.28
CA VAL A 87 14.27 -16.87 -5.84
C VAL A 87 13.44 -16.76 -4.57
N ARG A 88 12.25 -17.37 -4.54
CA ARG A 88 11.38 -17.35 -3.37
C ARG A 88 10.94 -18.76 -3.00
N ILE A 89 11.01 -19.06 -1.72
CA ILE A 89 10.47 -20.27 -1.09
C ILE A 89 9.39 -19.83 -0.12
N ASN A 90 8.17 -20.32 -0.34
CA ASN A 90 7.06 -20.13 0.55
C ASN A 90 6.47 -21.49 0.88
N GLY A 91 6.40 -21.84 2.15
CA GLY A 91 5.91 -23.13 2.54
C GLY A 91 5.39 -23.20 3.96
N ASN A 92 4.56 -24.20 4.23
CA ASN A 92 4.12 -24.49 5.57
C ASN A 92 4.06 -26.00 5.82
N THR A 93 4.30 -26.37 7.06
CA THR A 93 4.08 -27.71 7.60
C THR A 93 3.12 -27.61 8.76
N PHE A 94 2.21 -28.56 8.89
CA PHE A 94 1.31 -28.61 10.02
C PHE A 94 1.09 -30.05 10.52
N PHE A 95 0.80 -30.16 11.81
CA PHE A 95 0.33 -31.35 12.47
C PHE A 95 -0.96 -31.03 13.21
N ASN A 96 -2.02 -31.80 12.93
CA ASN A 96 -3.28 -31.75 13.68
C ASN A 96 -3.38 -33.05 14.47
N ILE A 97 -3.56 -32.95 15.78
CA ILE A 97 -3.70 -34.04 16.70
C ILE A 97 -5.08 -33.97 17.32
N ASN A 98 -5.87 -35.03 17.19
CA ASN A 98 -7.23 -35.13 17.75
C ASN A 98 -7.23 -36.25 18.82
N PRO A 99 -6.73 -35.97 20.04
CA PRO A 99 -6.51 -37.03 21.05
C PRO A 99 -7.82 -37.53 21.65
N ILE A 100 -8.84 -36.69 21.72
CA ILE A 100 -10.20 -37.02 22.18
C ILE A 100 -11.23 -36.31 21.30
N LYS A 101 -12.46 -36.78 21.33
CA LYS A 101 -13.58 -36.17 20.59
C LYS A 101 -13.75 -34.69 20.99
N GLY A 102 -13.77 -33.83 20.01
CA GLY A 102 -13.95 -32.40 20.19
C GLY A 102 -12.66 -31.60 20.39
N LEU A 103 -11.53 -32.21 20.76
CA LEU A 103 -10.24 -31.56 20.96
C LEU A 103 -9.38 -31.67 19.70
N ASN A 104 -8.98 -30.52 19.15
CA ASN A 104 -7.99 -30.42 18.07
C ASN A 104 -6.79 -29.60 18.55
N ILE A 105 -5.62 -30.19 18.54
CA ILE A 105 -4.35 -29.50 18.81
C ILE A 105 -3.63 -29.37 17.47
N ARG A 106 -3.28 -28.15 17.08
CA ARG A 106 -2.58 -27.88 15.83
C ARG A 106 -1.28 -27.13 16.10
N THR A 107 -0.19 -27.62 15.53
CA THR A 107 1.05 -26.88 15.38
C THR A 107 1.32 -26.64 13.88
N SER A 108 1.70 -25.44 13.54
CA SER A 108 1.99 -25.04 12.16
C SER A 108 3.27 -24.21 12.12
N GLN A 109 4.17 -24.55 11.20
CA GLN A 109 5.38 -23.79 10.93
C GLN A 109 5.33 -23.34 9.48
N ALA A 110 5.46 -22.03 9.26
CA ALA A 110 5.55 -21.46 7.93
C ALA A 110 6.87 -20.72 7.74
N VAL A 111 7.37 -20.77 6.52
CA VAL A 111 8.53 -20.02 6.06
C VAL A 111 8.16 -19.24 4.81
N ASP A 112 8.54 -17.99 4.77
CA ASP A 112 8.58 -17.15 3.58
C ASP A 112 9.99 -16.58 3.47
N ALA A 113 10.72 -16.97 2.42
CA ALA A 113 12.09 -16.56 2.22
C ALA A 113 12.32 -16.19 0.76
N PHE A 114 13.05 -15.11 0.53
CA PHE A 114 13.50 -14.79 -0.81
C PHE A 114 14.90 -14.20 -0.82
N ASP A 115 15.62 -14.49 -1.92
CA ASP A 115 16.82 -13.81 -2.35
C ASP A 115 16.48 -13.01 -3.61
N TYR A 116 16.55 -11.69 -3.52
CA TYR A 116 16.38 -10.75 -4.62
C TYR A 116 17.74 -10.20 -5.02
N ARG A 117 18.05 -10.22 -6.31
CA ARG A 117 19.23 -9.60 -6.89
C ARG A 117 18.81 -8.60 -7.95
N ASN A 118 19.45 -7.44 -7.95
CA ASN A 118 19.33 -6.41 -8.97
C ASN A 118 20.72 -6.06 -9.51
N SER A 119 20.87 -6.12 -10.82
CA SER A 119 22.08 -5.75 -11.56
C SER A 119 21.73 -4.62 -12.52
N HIS A 120 22.10 -3.41 -12.16
CA HIS A 120 21.91 -2.23 -12.99
C HIS A 120 23.23 -1.81 -13.63
N LYS A 121 23.18 -1.51 -14.92
CA LYS A 121 24.33 -1.03 -15.67
C LYS A 121 23.95 0.23 -16.46
N ALA A 122 24.88 1.17 -16.55
CA ALA A 122 24.83 2.25 -17.51
C ALA A 122 26.13 2.17 -18.34
N TYR A 123 25.98 1.90 -19.62
CA TYR A 123 27.14 1.71 -20.50
C TYR A 123 27.85 3.03 -20.81
N PRO A 124 29.20 3.02 -20.98
CA PRO A 124 29.97 4.24 -21.19
C PRO A 124 29.65 4.97 -22.50
N GLU A 125 29.09 4.28 -23.48
CA GLU A 125 28.62 4.84 -24.74
C GLU A 125 27.32 5.67 -24.57
N GLY A 126 26.68 5.57 -23.40
CA GLY A 126 25.46 6.27 -23.08
C GLY A 126 25.66 7.75 -22.74
N PRO A 127 24.57 8.48 -22.61
CA PRO A 127 24.57 9.92 -22.32
C PRO A 127 24.92 10.26 -20.87
N PHE A 128 25.28 9.28 -20.06
CA PHE A 128 25.40 9.43 -18.62
C PHE A 128 26.85 9.72 -18.24
N GLU A 129 27.19 11.01 -18.11
CA GLU A 129 28.43 11.54 -17.54
C GLU A 129 29.74 10.98 -18.15
N GLY A 130 29.69 10.39 -19.35
CA GLY A 130 30.87 9.95 -20.10
C GLY A 130 31.67 8.80 -19.49
N ALA A 131 31.10 8.10 -18.49
CA ALA A 131 31.76 6.97 -17.86
C ALA A 131 30.72 5.92 -17.43
N GLY A 132 30.96 4.63 -17.75
CA GLY A 132 30.08 3.54 -17.40
C GLY A 132 29.92 3.35 -15.88
N VAL A 133 28.73 2.89 -15.47
CA VAL A 133 28.39 2.58 -14.07
C VAL A 133 27.87 1.15 -14.00
N ALA A 134 28.26 0.40 -12.99
CA ALA A 134 27.65 -0.87 -12.60
C ALA A 134 27.25 -0.83 -11.13
N SER A 135 26.02 -1.20 -10.84
CA SER A 135 25.51 -1.32 -9.48
C SER A 135 24.93 -2.72 -9.28
N GLU A 136 25.32 -3.37 -8.20
CA GLU A 136 24.80 -4.66 -7.79
C GLU A 136 24.16 -4.50 -6.41
N SER A 137 22.96 -5.02 -6.27
CA SER A 137 22.32 -5.09 -4.95
C SER A 137 21.65 -6.44 -4.74
N PHE A 138 21.63 -6.87 -3.49
CA PHE A 138 20.81 -8.00 -3.10
C PHE A 138 20.01 -7.68 -1.83
N GLU A 139 18.86 -8.31 -1.74
CA GLU A 139 18.04 -8.33 -0.54
C GLU A 139 17.74 -9.78 -0.19
N ARG A 140 18.02 -10.13 1.05
CA ARG A 140 17.75 -11.45 1.62
C ARG A 140 16.73 -11.31 2.74
N TYR A 141 15.62 -11.97 2.59
CA TYR A 141 14.51 -11.91 3.52
C TYR A 141 14.12 -13.29 4.00
N TYR A 142 13.91 -13.42 5.31
CA TYR A 142 13.36 -14.61 5.95
C TYR A 142 12.25 -14.21 6.91
N SER A 143 11.13 -14.90 6.85
CA SER A 143 10.07 -14.83 7.84
C SER A 143 9.66 -16.23 8.25
N PHE A 144 9.80 -16.53 9.53
CA PHE A 144 9.37 -17.78 10.15
C PHE A 144 8.18 -17.51 11.04
N THR A 145 7.08 -18.26 10.82
CA THR A 145 5.87 -18.18 11.64
C THR A 145 5.64 -19.53 12.30
N PHE A 146 5.51 -19.50 13.61
CA PHE A 146 5.17 -20.66 14.45
C PHE A 146 3.83 -20.39 15.10
N THR A 147 2.82 -21.21 14.81
CA THR A 147 1.48 -21.07 15.38
C THR A 147 1.07 -22.37 16.05
N ASN A 148 0.72 -22.32 17.33
CA ASN A 148 0.23 -23.42 18.10
C ASN A 148 -1.16 -23.10 18.61
N THR A 149 -2.14 -23.98 18.40
CA THR A 149 -3.52 -23.79 18.85
C THR A 149 -4.08 -25.05 19.46
N ALA A 150 -4.93 -24.88 20.45
CA ALA A 150 -5.77 -25.94 20.99
C ALA A 150 -7.23 -25.47 20.92
N GLU A 151 -8.07 -26.18 20.19
CA GLU A 151 -9.49 -25.93 20.01
C GLU A 151 -10.29 -27.07 20.64
N TYR A 152 -11.27 -26.73 21.46
CA TYR A 152 -12.20 -27.70 22.04
C TYR A 152 -13.63 -27.34 21.72
N LYS A 153 -14.34 -28.28 21.06
CA LYS A 153 -15.74 -28.19 20.71
C LYS A 153 -16.56 -29.12 21.58
N PHE A 154 -17.53 -28.58 22.28
CA PHE A 154 -18.43 -29.35 23.14
C PHE A 154 -19.84 -28.78 23.15
N SER A 155 -20.78 -29.61 23.54
CA SER A 155 -22.17 -29.20 23.76
C SER A 155 -22.60 -29.60 25.19
N LEU A 156 -23.32 -28.70 25.88
CA LEU A 156 -23.94 -29.04 27.17
C LEU A 156 -25.33 -29.64 26.96
N SER A 157 -25.93 -29.42 25.80
CA SER A 157 -27.14 -30.04 25.28
C SER A 157 -27.22 -29.79 23.79
N ASP A 158 -28.21 -30.29 23.10
CA ASP A 158 -28.43 -30.03 21.67
C ASP A 158 -28.57 -28.54 21.32
N LYS A 159 -28.83 -27.70 22.34
CA LYS A 159 -29.05 -26.26 22.16
C LYS A 159 -27.86 -25.38 22.51
N HIS A 160 -26.91 -25.87 23.30
CA HIS A 160 -25.77 -25.07 23.78
C HIS A 160 -24.49 -25.62 23.21
N LEU A 161 -23.99 -24.96 22.17
CA LEU A 161 -22.75 -25.33 21.51
C LEU A 161 -21.65 -24.32 21.86
N PHE A 162 -20.48 -24.85 22.21
CA PHE A 162 -19.30 -24.06 22.56
C PHE A 162 -18.11 -24.48 21.70
N THR A 163 -17.37 -23.49 21.23
CA THR A 163 -16.03 -23.67 20.69
C THR A 163 -15.09 -22.75 21.48
N VAL A 164 -14.08 -23.33 22.12
CA VAL A 164 -13.06 -22.60 22.87
C VAL A 164 -11.72 -22.85 22.18
N LEU A 165 -10.99 -21.80 21.90
CA LEU A 165 -9.66 -21.87 21.31
C LEU A 165 -8.68 -21.06 22.15
N ALA A 166 -7.49 -21.63 22.37
CA ALA A 166 -6.33 -20.92 22.89
C ALA A 166 -5.15 -21.12 21.92
N GLY A 167 -4.37 -20.09 21.73
CA GLY A 167 -3.24 -20.14 20.81
C GLY A 167 -2.07 -19.26 21.19
N GLN A 168 -0.94 -19.60 20.62
CA GLN A 168 0.32 -18.86 20.69
C GLN A 168 0.89 -18.76 19.28
N GLU A 169 1.41 -17.59 18.93
CA GLU A 169 2.07 -17.35 17.64
C GLU A 169 3.36 -16.58 17.85
N SER A 170 4.39 -16.96 17.10
CA SER A 170 5.66 -16.24 17.05
C SER A 170 6.05 -16.02 15.59
N ILE A 171 6.36 -14.78 15.23
CA ILE A 171 6.84 -14.41 13.90
C ILE A 171 8.23 -13.79 14.07
N ILE A 172 9.21 -14.35 13.37
CA ILE A 172 10.59 -13.86 13.35
C ILE A 172 10.92 -13.47 11.93
N THR A 173 11.21 -12.19 11.71
CA THR A 173 11.59 -11.66 10.41
C THR A 173 13.02 -11.17 10.46
N LYS A 174 13.82 -11.52 9.45
CA LYS A 174 15.18 -11.03 9.23
C LYS A 174 15.30 -10.50 7.81
N ASN A 175 15.92 -9.36 7.67
CA ASN A 175 16.20 -8.75 6.37
C ASN A 175 17.63 -8.26 6.35
N GLU A 176 18.31 -8.50 5.23
CA GLU A 176 19.66 -8.04 4.94
C GLU A 176 19.67 -7.42 3.54
N ASN A 177 20.12 -6.18 3.44
CA ASN A 177 20.29 -5.47 2.20
C ASN A 177 21.75 -5.10 2.01
N PHE A 178 22.27 -5.36 0.83
CA PHE A 178 23.60 -4.96 0.43
C PHE A 178 23.54 -4.33 -0.96
N SER A 179 24.28 -3.25 -1.16
CA SER A 179 24.50 -2.68 -2.50
C SER A 179 25.90 -2.10 -2.63
N ALA A 180 26.43 -2.22 -3.84
CA ALA A 180 27.71 -1.63 -4.21
C ALA A 180 27.61 -1.04 -5.62
N THR A 181 28.32 0.06 -5.84
CA THR A 181 28.38 0.78 -7.12
C THR A 181 29.83 1.02 -7.49
N SER A 182 30.15 0.76 -8.76
CA SER A 182 31.44 1.05 -9.35
C SER A 182 31.24 1.91 -10.60
N LYS A 183 32.08 2.91 -10.76
CA LYS A 183 31.99 3.96 -11.79
C LYS A 183 33.25 4.05 -12.65
N LYS A 184 33.16 4.85 -13.70
CA LYS A 184 34.26 5.10 -14.65
C LYS A 184 34.73 3.83 -15.36
N MET A 185 33.77 3.06 -15.83
CA MET A 185 34.04 1.96 -16.76
C MET A 185 34.18 2.51 -18.17
N VAL A 186 35.18 2.04 -18.89
CA VAL A 186 35.53 2.60 -20.19
C VAL A 186 35.04 1.76 -21.37
N ASP A 187 34.55 0.55 -21.14
CA ASP A 187 34.17 -0.41 -22.19
C ASP A 187 32.94 -1.22 -21.74
N SER A 188 31.89 -1.20 -22.56
CA SER A 188 30.64 -1.93 -22.32
C SER A 188 30.79 -3.45 -22.20
N ARG A 189 31.86 -4.00 -22.72
CA ARG A 189 32.20 -5.44 -22.59
C ARG A 189 32.76 -5.81 -21.22
N MET A 190 33.17 -4.81 -20.42
CA MET A 190 33.82 -4.99 -19.11
C MET A 190 32.98 -4.36 -17.97
N MET A 191 31.67 -4.59 -17.97
CA MET A 191 30.72 -4.04 -16.97
C MET A 191 30.66 -4.91 -15.71
N LEU A 192 31.80 -5.24 -15.13
CA LEU A 192 31.89 -5.93 -13.83
C LEU A 192 32.26 -4.95 -12.72
N MET A 193 31.80 -5.18 -11.52
CA MET A 193 32.07 -4.33 -10.35
C MET A 193 33.57 -4.03 -10.15
N ALA A 194 34.42 -4.99 -10.46
CA ALA A 194 35.89 -4.85 -10.33
C ALA A 194 36.54 -4.07 -11.46
N ALA A 195 35.81 -3.69 -12.51
CA ALA A 195 36.40 -3.04 -13.72
C ALA A 195 36.31 -1.51 -13.68
N GLY A 196 35.57 -0.92 -12.74
CA GLY A 196 35.48 0.53 -12.59
C GLY A 196 36.71 1.12 -11.91
N ALA A 197 37.09 2.31 -12.33
CA ALA A 197 38.22 3.05 -11.74
C ALA A 197 37.86 3.73 -10.41
N GLU A 198 36.60 3.89 -10.12
CA GLU A 198 36.07 4.44 -8.85
C GLU A 198 35.02 3.51 -8.24
N SER A 199 35.02 3.39 -6.93
CA SER A 199 34.01 2.64 -6.19
C SER A 199 33.35 3.55 -5.15
N GLU A 200 32.04 3.47 -5.03
CA GLU A 200 31.32 4.10 -3.91
C GLU A 200 31.47 3.25 -2.66
N VAL A 201 31.26 3.87 -1.50
CA VAL A 201 31.19 3.14 -0.24
C VAL A 201 29.98 2.20 -0.28
N PRO A 202 30.16 0.89 -0.11
CA PRO A 202 29.03 -0.04 -0.12
C PRO A 202 28.02 0.28 0.97
N ILE A 203 26.74 0.07 0.67
CA ILE A 203 25.66 0.18 1.64
C ILE A 203 25.34 -1.22 2.13
N HIS A 204 25.33 -1.40 3.44
CA HIS A 204 24.93 -2.65 4.07
C HIS A 204 24.04 -2.36 5.28
N SER A 205 22.85 -2.95 5.29
CA SER A 205 21.89 -2.79 6.39
C SER A 205 21.23 -4.11 6.73
N MET A 206 20.93 -4.28 8.01
CA MET A 206 20.27 -5.46 8.54
C MET A 206 19.22 -5.05 9.57
N TYR A 207 18.10 -5.76 9.62
CA TYR A 207 17.18 -5.63 10.72
C TYR A 207 16.48 -6.95 11.05
N ASP A 208 16.19 -7.11 12.34
CA ASP A 208 15.40 -8.22 12.88
C ASP A 208 14.12 -7.67 13.52
N LYS A 209 13.00 -8.38 13.31
CA LYS A 209 11.72 -8.11 13.95
C LYS A 209 11.17 -9.39 14.56
N VAL A 210 10.66 -9.30 15.77
CA VAL A 210 10.02 -10.41 16.46
C VAL A 210 8.65 -9.99 16.95
N PHE A 211 7.64 -10.79 16.64
CA PHE A 211 6.29 -10.72 17.20
C PHE A 211 5.99 -11.98 17.99
N ASN A 212 5.46 -11.83 19.20
CA ASN A 212 4.94 -12.92 20.01
C ASN A 212 3.52 -12.59 20.44
N SER A 213 2.61 -13.53 20.26
CA SER A 213 1.20 -13.33 20.50
C SER A 213 0.59 -14.49 21.27
N TYR A 214 -0.26 -14.18 22.22
CA TYR A 214 -1.13 -15.13 22.92
C TYR A 214 -2.56 -14.74 22.72
N PHE A 215 -3.41 -15.68 22.34
CA PHE A 215 -4.81 -15.37 22.02
C PHE A 215 -5.75 -16.49 22.42
N GLY A 216 -7.00 -16.12 22.63
CA GLY A 216 -8.06 -17.07 22.89
C GLY A 216 -9.39 -16.55 22.37
N THR A 217 -10.27 -17.48 21.97
CA THR A 217 -11.62 -17.20 21.52
C THR A 217 -12.61 -18.12 22.20
N ILE A 218 -13.82 -17.62 22.45
CA ILE A 218 -14.97 -18.40 22.91
C ILE A 218 -16.11 -18.06 21.96
N SER A 219 -16.59 -19.05 21.22
CA SER A 219 -17.79 -18.95 20.40
C SER A 219 -18.89 -19.76 21.05
N TYR A 220 -20.03 -19.14 21.28
CA TYR A 220 -21.22 -19.73 21.86
C TYR A 220 -22.39 -19.61 20.91
N SER A 221 -23.11 -20.70 20.72
CA SER A 221 -24.36 -20.73 19.97
C SER A 221 -25.48 -21.32 20.84
N PHE A 222 -26.59 -20.63 20.89
CA PHE A 222 -27.81 -21.10 21.56
C PHE A 222 -28.91 -21.37 20.56
N ALA A 223 -29.36 -22.61 20.52
CA ALA A 223 -30.49 -23.10 19.70
C ALA A 223 -30.35 -22.71 18.22
N ASP A 224 -29.12 -22.52 17.72
CA ASP A 224 -28.80 -22.01 16.37
C ASP A 224 -29.46 -20.67 16.02
N ARG A 225 -29.82 -19.88 17.04
CA ARG A 225 -30.50 -18.58 16.88
C ARG A 225 -29.65 -17.42 17.35
N TYR A 226 -29.01 -17.60 18.50
CA TYR A 226 -28.19 -16.57 19.14
C TYR A 226 -26.73 -17.02 19.14
N TYR A 227 -25.86 -16.19 18.65
CA TYR A 227 -24.44 -16.45 18.57
C TYR A 227 -23.70 -15.32 19.27
N VAL A 228 -22.71 -15.68 20.07
CA VAL A 228 -21.83 -14.74 20.77
C VAL A 228 -20.40 -15.21 20.59
N ASP A 229 -19.54 -14.31 20.13
CA ASP A 229 -18.12 -14.53 19.98
C ASP A 229 -17.34 -13.56 20.85
N LEU A 230 -16.44 -14.09 21.65
CA LEU A 230 -15.49 -13.34 22.48
C LEU A 230 -14.08 -13.66 22.01
N ALA A 231 -13.24 -12.66 21.84
CA ALA A 231 -11.82 -12.87 21.60
C ALA A 231 -10.98 -11.92 22.46
N ALA A 232 -9.85 -12.44 22.92
CA ALA A 232 -8.82 -11.65 23.58
C ALA A 232 -7.46 -12.04 22.99
N ARG A 233 -6.60 -11.03 22.76
CA ARG A 233 -5.24 -11.23 22.24
C ARG A 233 -4.28 -10.28 22.93
N ARG A 234 -3.11 -10.80 23.25
CA ARG A 234 -1.98 -10.03 23.76
C ARG A 234 -0.81 -10.19 22.80
N ASP A 235 -0.40 -9.08 22.20
CA ASP A 235 0.66 -9.03 21.20
C ASP A 235 1.87 -8.28 21.73
N GLY A 236 3.06 -8.85 21.51
CA GLY A 236 4.34 -8.25 21.80
C GLY A 236 5.15 -8.03 20.53
N SER A 237 5.73 -6.83 20.39
CA SER A 237 6.57 -6.46 19.25
C SER A 237 7.93 -5.95 19.71
N SER A 238 9.01 -6.45 19.11
CA SER A 238 10.36 -5.96 19.34
C SER A 238 10.63 -4.55 18.78
N LEU A 239 9.67 -3.98 18.05
CA LEU A 239 9.79 -2.63 17.47
C LEU A 239 9.69 -1.53 18.50
N PHE A 240 9.08 -1.80 19.66
CA PHE A 240 8.87 -0.85 20.73
C PHE A 240 9.89 -1.02 21.86
N ALA A 241 10.07 0.03 22.65
CA ALA A 241 10.88 -0.01 23.86
C ALA A 241 10.34 -1.04 24.87
N LYS A 242 11.21 -1.60 25.70
CA LYS A 242 10.93 -2.74 26.59
C LYS A 242 9.64 -2.63 27.40
N ASN A 243 9.30 -1.43 27.85
CA ASN A 243 8.10 -1.19 28.68
C ASN A 243 6.80 -1.13 27.86
N ASN A 244 6.87 -0.90 26.54
CA ASN A 244 5.73 -0.67 25.66
C ASN A 244 5.58 -1.74 24.57
N GLN A 245 6.33 -2.85 24.68
CA GLN A 245 6.30 -3.94 23.68
C GLN A 245 4.94 -4.62 23.59
N TRP A 246 4.20 -4.71 24.70
CA TRP A 246 2.99 -5.52 24.80
C TRP A 246 1.72 -4.66 24.78
N ALA A 247 0.76 -5.08 23.94
CA ALA A 247 -0.59 -4.51 23.90
C ALA A 247 -1.65 -5.62 24.03
N ASN A 248 -2.83 -5.25 24.57
CA ASN A 248 -3.95 -6.15 24.71
C ASN A 248 -5.10 -5.69 23.82
N PHE A 249 -5.71 -6.65 23.12
CA PHE A 249 -6.81 -6.43 22.21
C PHE A 249 -7.95 -7.39 22.56
N TYR A 250 -9.17 -6.94 22.35
CA TYR A 250 -10.37 -7.74 22.63
C TYR A 250 -11.46 -7.44 21.61
N SER A 251 -12.33 -8.40 21.40
CA SER A 251 -13.53 -8.22 20.61
C SER A 251 -14.70 -9.00 21.18
N LEU A 252 -15.89 -8.44 20.98
CA LEU A 252 -17.19 -9.03 21.26
C LEU A 252 -18.03 -8.94 20.00
N GLY A 253 -18.56 -10.06 19.52
CA GLY A 253 -19.54 -10.14 18.45
C GLY A 253 -20.82 -10.82 18.95
N ALA A 254 -21.96 -10.38 18.43
CA ALA A 254 -23.23 -11.05 18.63
C ALA A 254 -24.02 -11.09 17.32
N MET A 255 -24.67 -12.19 17.04
CA MET A 255 -25.57 -12.36 15.91
C MET A 255 -26.88 -13.00 16.38
N TRP A 256 -27.98 -12.44 15.91
CA TRP A 256 -29.31 -12.99 16.10
C TRP A 256 -29.91 -13.43 14.77
N ASP A 257 -30.16 -14.72 14.61
CA ASP A 257 -30.90 -15.29 13.48
C ASP A 257 -32.39 -15.18 13.75
N MET A 258 -32.94 -14.01 13.43
CA MET A 258 -34.34 -13.66 13.67
C MET A 258 -35.30 -14.55 12.88
N ARG A 259 -34.88 -15.06 11.72
CA ARG A 259 -35.72 -15.94 10.88
C ARG A 259 -36.14 -17.23 11.60
N LYS A 260 -35.32 -17.69 12.54
CA LYS A 260 -35.59 -18.91 13.33
C LYS A 260 -36.52 -18.68 14.50
N GLU A 261 -36.96 -17.46 14.73
CA GLU A 261 -37.93 -17.14 15.79
C GLU A 261 -39.35 -17.55 15.44
N ASN A 262 -40.14 -17.95 16.46
CA ASN A 262 -41.48 -18.46 16.26
C ASN A 262 -42.39 -17.46 15.56
N PHE A 263 -42.23 -16.15 15.81
CA PHE A 263 -43.02 -15.10 15.19
C PHE A 263 -42.73 -14.85 13.71
N LEU A 264 -41.57 -15.35 13.17
CA LEU A 264 -41.19 -15.27 11.76
C LEU A 264 -41.32 -16.59 11.02
N GLN A 265 -41.54 -17.72 11.70
CA GLN A 265 -41.55 -19.05 11.05
C GLN A 265 -42.59 -19.18 9.93
N ASN A 266 -43.72 -18.51 10.05
CA ASN A 266 -44.82 -18.55 9.08
C ASN A 266 -44.68 -17.51 7.96
N VAL A 267 -43.64 -16.70 7.95
CA VAL A 267 -43.39 -15.69 6.92
C VAL A 267 -42.70 -16.34 5.74
N SER A 268 -43.44 -16.83 4.76
CA SER A 268 -42.94 -17.65 3.66
C SER A 268 -42.00 -16.89 2.69
N TRP A 269 -42.19 -15.59 2.54
CA TRP A 269 -41.34 -14.78 1.65
C TRP A 269 -39.99 -14.41 2.27
N LEU A 270 -39.80 -14.57 3.60
CA LEU A 270 -38.57 -14.26 4.30
C LEU A 270 -37.72 -15.52 4.47
N ASN A 271 -36.62 -15.65 3.75
CA ASN A 271 -35.76 -16.82 3.78
C ASN A 271 -34.70 -16.76 4.87
N SER A 272 -34.11 -15.60 5.09
CA SER A 272 -33.17 -15.31 6.19
C SER A 272 -33.33 -13.89 6.68
N LEU A 273 -33.09 -13.69 7.98
CA LEU A 273 -32.98 -12.36 8.59
C LEU A 273 -32.05 -12.44 9.79
N GLN A 274 -30.91 -11.78 9.70
CA GLN A 274 -29.87 -11.79 10.73
C GLN A 274 -29.50 -10.37 11.10
N LEU A 275 -29.44 -10.12 12.39
CA LEU A 275 -28.91 -8.89 12.98
C LEU A 275 -27.55 -9.19 13.58
N LYS A 276 -26.54 -8.37 13.26
CA LYS A 276 -25.15 -8.53 13.66
C LYS A 276 -24.68 -7.26 14.37
N VAL A 277 -23.93 -7.42 15.44
CA VAL A 277 -23.24 -6.32 16.11
C VAL A 277 -21.87 -6.81 16.56
N SER A 278 -20.85 -6.01 16.35
CA SER A 278 -19.53 -6.31 16.90
C SER A 278 -18.82 -5.03 17.34
N TYR A 279 -18.05 -5.17 18.41
CA TYR A 279 -17.12 -4.16 18.88
C TYR A 279 -15.79 -4.81 19.17
N GLY A 280 -14.70 -4.19 18.74
CA GLY A 280 -13.37 -4.71 19.01
C GLY A 280 -12.29 -3.67 18.89
N THR A 281 -11.12 -4.03 19.40
CA THR A 281 -9.90 -3.25 19.32
C THR A 281 -8.85 -4.03 18.54
N THR A 282 -8.06 -3.33 17.74
CA THR A 282 -6.88 -3.86 17.02
C THR A 282 -5.72 -2.90 17.18
N GLY A 283 -4.50 -3.40 17.06
CA GLY A 283 -3.28 -2.60 17.13
C GLY A 283 -2.54 -2.58 15.81
N ASN A 284 -1.79 -1.50 15.61
CA ASN A 284 -0.81 -1.39 14.53
C ASN A 284 0.55 -1.01 15.14
N SER A 285 1.61 -1.67 14.66
CA SER A 285 3.00 -1.42 15.03
C SER A 285 3.85 -1.08 13.79
N GLY A 286 3.25 -0.45 12.78
CA GLY A 286 3.84 -0.15 11.48
C GLY A 286 4.95 0.91 11.53
N ILE A 287 5.98 0.69 12.34
CA ILE A 287 7.20 1.49 12.40
C ILE A 287 8.40 0.70 11.86
N SER A 288 9.44 1.41 11.47
CA SER A 288 10.71 0.78 11.10
C SER A 288 11.37 0.15 12.32
N ALA A 289 12.17 -0.88 12.09
CA ALA A 289 12.96 -1.49 13.15
C ALA A 289 13.85 -0.43 13.81
N TYR A 290 13.95 -0.52 15.14
CA TYR A 290 14.79 0.34 15.98
C TYR A 290 14.35 1.81 16.11
N ASN A 291 13.20 2.24 15.57
CA ASN A 291 12.73 3.63 15.70
C ASN A 291 12.50 4.08 17.14
N ALA A 292 12.24 3.14 18.05
CA ALA A 292 12.14 3.45 19.48
C ALA A 292 13.50 3.68 20.15
N LEU A 293 14.62 3.34 19.50
CA LEU A 293 15.95 3.39 20.07
C LEU A 293 16.73 4.64 19.65
N ALA A 294 17.50 5.21 20.57
CA ALA A 294 18.53 6.17 20.22
C ALA A 294 19.69 5.44 19.56
N LEU A 295 19.94 5.74 18.29
CA LEU A 295 20.98 5.10 17.51
C LEU A 295 22.14 6.05 17.25
N VAL A 296 23.31 5.47 17.04
CA VAL A 296 24.50 6.19 16.59
C VAL A 296 24.85 5.76 15.16
N GLY A 297 25.23 6.72 14.34
CA GLY A 297 25.77 6.50 13.01
C GLY A 297 27.29 6.50 13.04
N SER A 298 27.88 5.69 12.17
CA SER A 298 29.33 5.63 11.89
C SER A 298 29.61 6.11 10.46
N GLY A 299 30.87 6.10 10.04
CA GLY A 299 31.27 6.57 8.69
C GLY A 299 31.48 8.07 8.62
N LEU A 300 31.44 8.77 9.73
CA LEU A 300 31.74 10.20 9.86
C LEU A 300 33.24 10.38 10.09
N LEU A 301 33.77 11.51 9.60
CA LEU A 301 35.16 11.90 9.83
C LEU A 301 35.20 13.18 10.65
N TYR A 302 36.00 13.18 11.72
CA TYR A 302 36.38 14.38 12.44
C TYR A 302 37.91 14.56 12.34
N ASN A 303 38.34 15.62 11.70
CA ASN A 303 39.76 15.89 11.45
C ASN A 303 40.49 14.67 10.82
N GLY A 304 39.86 14.00 9.84
CA GLY A 304 40.41 12.83 9.16
C GLY A 304 40.37 11.51 9.95
N GLN A 305 39.84 11.52 11.18
CA GLN A 305 39.70 10.34 12.02
C GLN A 305 38.26 9.82 12.01
N PRO A 306 38.04 8.49 12.01
CA PRO A 306 36.70 7.91 12.11
C PRO A 306 35.97 8.38 13.38
N GLY A 307 34.74 8.78 13.21
CA GLY A 307 33.87 9.25 14.31
C GLY A 307 32.51 8.59 14.30
N ILE A 308 31.79 8.74 15.39
CA ILE A 308 30.39 8.35 15.54
C ILE A 308 29.58 9.57 16.01
N ALA A 309 28.31 9.66 15.58
CA ALA A 309 27.38 10.68 16.07
C ALA A 309 25.98 10.08 16.25
N PRO A 310 25.12 10.70 17.10
CA PRO A 310 23.72 10.33 17.18
C PRO A 310 23.06 10.41 15.78
N SER A 311 22.36 9.37 15.37
CA SER A 311 21.66 9.32 14.07
C SER A 311 20.15 9.41 14.23
N THR A 312 19.60 8.92 15.35
CA THR A 312 18.18 9.02 15.68
C THR A 312 17.97 9.41 17.14
N VAL A 313 16.87 10.10 17.38
CA VAL A 313 16.36 10.33 18.75
C VAL A 313 15.53 9.12 19.13
N GLY A 314 15.88 8.43 20.21
CA GLY A 314 15.03 7.36 20.75
C GLY A 314 13.74 7.93 21.34
N ASN A 315 12.69 7.10 21.35
CA ASN A 315 11.44 7.42 22.03
C ASN A 315 10.97 6.20 22.83
N ASP A 316 11.32 6.17 24.11
CA ASP A 316 10.94 5.07 25.02
C ASP A 316 9.43 5.01 25.29
N ASN A 317 8.69 6.09 24.99
CA ASN A 317 7.25 6.15 25.15
C ASN A 317 6.48 5.65 23.93
N LEU A 318 7.18 5.37 22.82
CA LEU A 318 6.56 4.90 21.60
C LEU A 318 5.82 3.59 21.83
N THR A 319 4.54 3.56 21.48
CA THR A 319 3.65 2.42 21.70
C THR A 319 2.77 2.13 20.49
N TRP A 320 1.95 1.14 20.61
CA TRP A 320 1.02 0.69 19.57
C TRP A 320 0.00 1.79 19.24
N GLU A 321 -0.23 2.00 17.96
CA GLU A 321 -1.44 2.65 17.47
C GLU A 321 -2.64 1.74 17.72
N SER A 322 -3.75 2.27 18.22
CA SER A 322 -4.93 1.49 18.54
C SER A 322 -6.14 1.91 17.71
N MET A 323 -6.87 0.94 17.18
CA MET A 323 -8.11 1.17 16.46
C MET A 323 -9.27 0.48 17.17
N LYS A 324 -10.32 1.24 17.46
CA LYS A 324 -11.60 0.78 18.03
C LYS A 324 -12.64 0.77 16.93
N THR A 325 -13.29 -0.38 16.71
CA THR A 325 -14.26 -0.55 15.64
C THR A 325 -15.59 -1.02 16.21
N LEU A 326 -16.65 -0.32 15.87
CA LEU A 326 -18.04 -0.75 16.08
C LEU A 326 -18.66 -1.03 14.71
N ASN A 327 -19.24 -2.22 14.56
CA ASN A 327 -20.03 -2.59 13.37
C ASN A 327 -21.43 -2.99 13.81
N VAL A 328 -22.44 -2.56 13.03
CA VAL A 328 -23.84 -2.98 13.17
C VAL A 328 -24.37 -3.32 11.80
N GLY A 329 -24.86 -4.53 11.62
CA GLY A 329 -25.28 -5.01 10.31
C GLY A 329 -26.59 -5.79 10.35
N ILE A 330 -27.26 -5.77 9.22
CA ILE A 330 -28.43 -6.60 8.93
C ILE A 330 -28.21 -7.33 7.62
N SER A 331 -28.49 -8.63 7.60
CA SER A 331 -28.42 -9.47 6.41
C SER A 331 -29.75 -10.17 6.22
N THR A 332 -30.32 -10.08 5.04
CA THR A 332 -31.63 -10.70 4.74
C THR A 332 -31.67 -11.28 3.34
N ARG A 333 -32.44 -12.36 3.19
CA ARG A 333 -32.82 -12.92 1.89
C ARG A 333 -34.33 -13.04 1.84
N VAL A 334 -34.92 -12.56 0.76
CA VAL A 334 -36.38 -12.55 0.57
C VAL A 334 -36.77 -13.10 -0.80
N PHE A 335 -37.92 -13.76 -0.88
CA PHE A 335 -38.51 -14.36 -2.08
C PHE A 335 -37.58 -15.35 -2.80
N ASP A 336 -36.61 -15.96 -2.07
CA ASP A 336 -35.54 -16.81 -2.62
C ASP A 336 -34.67 -16.16 -3.71
N ARG A 337 -34.81 -14.85 -3.92
CA ARG A 337 -34.21 -14.13 -5.03
C ARG A 337 -33.39 -12.91 -4.65
N PHE A 338 -33.84 -12.18 -3.64
CA PHE A 338 -33.20 -10.93 -3.24
C PHE A 338 -32.37 -11.16 -2.00
N SER A 339 -31.09 -10.85 -2.04
CA SER A 339 -30.20 -10.77 -0.87
C SER A 339 -29.77 -9.33 -0.65
N VAL A 340 -29.84 -8.90 0.59
CA VAL A 340 -29.43 -7.56 1.03
C VAL A 340 -28.57 -7.72 2.28
N GLU A 341 -27.40 -7.11 2.27
CA GLU A 341 -26.56 -6.91 3.44
C GLU A 341 -26.26 -5.43 3.57
N LEU A 342 -26.54 -4.89 4.75
CA LEU A 342 -26.26 -3.50 5.11
C LEU A 342 -25.46 -3.52 6.39
N GLU A 343 -24.28 -2.90 6.38
CA GLU A 343 -23.42 -2.75 7.54
C GLU A 343 -23.06 -1.28 7.74
N PHE A 344 -23.23 -0.80 8.96
CA PHE A 344 -22.72 0.49 9.40
C PHE A 344 -21.48 0.28 10.27
N TYR A 345 -20.44 1.08 10.05
CA TYR A 345 -19.23 1.02 10.85
C TYR A 345 -18.79 2.40 11.37
N ASN A 346 -18.13 2.38 12.53
CA ASN A 346 -17.41 3.51 13.09
C ASN A 346 -16.06 3.02 13.63
N ARG A 347 -14.97 3.49 13.03
CA ARG A 347 -13.58 3.14 13.35
C ARG A 347 -12.87 4.37 13.86
N GLN A 348 -12.44 4.34 15.11
CA GLN A 348 -11.62 5.38 15.72
C GLN A 348 -10.20 4.85 15.87
N THR A 349 -9.24 5.50 15.22
CA THR A 349 -7.81 5.24 15.38
C THR A 349 -7.25 6.29 16.33
N ASP A 350 -6.65 5.85 17.42
CA ASP A 350 -6.01 6.68 18.42
C ASP A 350 -4.51 6.38 18.45
N ASP A 351 -3.72 7.33 18.94
CA ASP A 351 -2.28 7.21 19.10
C ASP A 351 -1.56 6.85 17.79
N MET A 352 -1.96 7.47 16.69
CA MET A 352 -1.39 7.24 15.36
C MET A 352 0.12 7.51 15.37
N LEU A 353 0.85 6.58 14.76
CA LEU A 353 2.30 6.65 14.60
C LEU A 353 2.65 7.57 13.43
N MET A 354 3.24 8.71 13.73
CA MET A 354 3.60 9.74 12.74
C MET A 354 4.97 10.33 12.98
N GLY A 355 5.59 10.83 11.91
CA GLY A 355 6.75 11.72 12.02
C GLY A 355 6.35 13.04 12.70
N TYR A 356 6.93 13.30 13.85
CA TYR A 356 6.75 14.52 14.62
C TYR A 356 7.95 15.45 14.36
N PRO A 357 7.73 16.69 13.89
CA PRO A 357 8.82 17.62 13.61
C PRO A 357 9.48 18.09 14.92
N LEU A 358 10.79 18.03 14.96
CA LEU A 358 11.59 18.51 16.07
C LEU A 358 12.20 19.87 15.74
N SER A 359 12.50 20.66 16.79
CA SER A 359 13.33 21.85 16.61
C SER A 359 14.73 21.44 16.15
N TYR A 360 15.26 22.09 15.13
CA TYR A 360 16.63 21.86 14.64
C TYR A 360 17.71 22.05 15.70
N THR A 361 17.40 22.74 16.80
CA THR A 361 18.31 22.85 17.97
C THR A 361 18.55 21.51 18.65
N THR A 362 17.71 20.49 18.42
CA THR A 362 17.93 19.12 18.91
C THR A 362 18.96 18.35 18.09
N GLY A 363 19.36 18.86 16.92
CA GLY A 363 20.22 18.17 15.95
C GLY A 363 19.48 17.17 15.05
N HIS A 364 18.14 17.08 15.17
CA HIS A 364 17.30 16.15 14.42
C HIS A 364 16.09 16.87 13.80
N GLY A 365 15.65 16.45 12.61
CA GLY A 365 14.50 17.06 11.94
C GLY A 365 13.15 16.50 12.42
N SER A 366 13.11 15.22 12.80
CA SER A 366 11.87 14.56 13.24
C SER A 366 12.15 13.34 14.13
N SER A 367 11.14 12.94 14.89
CA SER A 367 11.04 11.63 15.57
C SER A 367 9.71 10.96 15.22
N VAL A 368 9.57 9.66 15.48
CA VAL A 368 8.27 8.97 15.37
C VAL A 368 7.60 9.01 16.74
N GLU A 369 6.34 9.45 16.76
CA GLU A 369 5.57 9.59 17.99
C GLU A 369 4.10 9.18 17.82
N ASN A 370 3.42 8.88 18.93
CA ASN A 370 1.99 8.59 18.98
C ASN A 370 1.20 9.88 19.20
N VAL A 371 0.80 10.58 18.12
CA VAL A 371 0.44 12.00 18.26
C VAL A 371 -0.86 12.44 17.60
N ALA A 372 -1.49 11.61 16.79
CA ALA A 372 -2.71 11.98 16.07
C ALA A 372 -3.83 10.97 16.29
N SER A 373 -5.03 11.37 15.97
CA SER A 373 -6.20 10.47 15.94
C SER A 373 -7.06 10.75 14.73
N MET A 374 -7.71 9.71 14.21
CA MET A 374 -8.54 9.76 13.02
C MET A 374 -9.77 8.89 13.18
N ARG A 375 -10.87 9.29 12.59
CA ARG A 375 -12.10 8.53 12.55
C ARG A 375 -12.53 8.25 11.12
N ASN A 376 -12.91 7.00 10.86
CA ASN A 376 -13.58 6.55 9.65
C ASN A 376 -14.96 6.02 10.01
N ARG A 377 -16.00 6.55 9.40
CA ARG A 377 -17.38 6.09 9.59
C ARG A 377 -18.09 6.01 8.26
N GLY A 378 -18.89 4.99 8.10
CA GLY A 378 -19.57 4.77 6.85
C GLY A 378 -20.51 3.60 6.88
N PHE A 379 -20.90 3.18 5.69
CA PHE A 379 -21.73 2.00 5.51
C PHE A 379 -21.33 1.23 4.27
N ASP A 380 -21.57 -0.07 4.33
CA ASP A 380 -21.44 -1.02 3.24
C ASP A 380 -22.82 -1.58 2.90
N ILE A 381 -23.16 -1.59 1.62
CA ILE A 381 -24.37 -2.22 1.09
C ILE A 381 -23.96 -3.27 0.09
N THR A 382 -24.44 -4.51 0.23
CA THR A 382 -24.33 -5.56 -0.76
C THR A 382 -25.73 -6.02 -1.17
N LEU A 383 -25.97 -6.05 -2.47
CA LEU A 383 -27.23 -6.45 -3.06
C LEU A 383 -26.98 -7.61 -4.02
N GLY A 384 -27.88 -8.59 -4.00
CA GLY A 384 -27.88 -9.69 -4.97
C GLY A 384 -29.30 -10.02 -5.41
N VAL A 385 -29.49 -10.25 -6.69
CA VAL A 385 -30.78 -10.56 -7.27
C VAL A 385 -30.66 -11.72 -8.27
N ASP A 386 -31.38 -12.81 -8.01
CA ASP A 386 -31.60 -13.88 -8.99
C ASP A 386 -32.80 -13.48 -9.88
N ILE A 387 -32.55 -12.80 -10.99
CA ILE A 387 -33.59 -12.26 -11.88
C ILE A 387 -34.36 -13.40 -12.52
N LEU A 388 -33.64 -14.40 -13.01
CA LEU A 388 -34.22 -15.58 -13.65
C LEU A 388 -33.39 -16.81 -13.30
N LYS A 389 -34.09 -17.88 -12.93
CA LYS A 389 -33.48 -19.19 -12.66
C LYS A 389 -34.41 -20.28 -13.12
N THR A 390 -34.10 -20.85 -14.28
CA THR A 390 -34.80 -21.98 -14.88
C THR A 390 -33.82 -23.13 -15.11
N ARG A 391 -34.27 -24.24 -15.67
CA ARG A 391 -33.41 -25.38 -15.97
C ARG A 391 -32.30 -25.04 -16.98
N ASP A 392 -32.64 -24.27 -18.00
CA ASP A 392 -31.72 -23.98 -19.12
C ASP A 392 -31.18 -22.55 -19.12
N PHE A 393 -31.71 -21.69 -18.24
CA PHE A 393 -31.41 -20.27 -18.22
C PHE A 393 -31.27 -19.73 -16.77
N SER A 394 -30.20 -19.01 -16.51
CA SER A 394 -30.00 -18.30 -15.27
C SER A 394 -29.51 -16.87 -15.53
N TRP A 395 -30.01 -15.94 -14.77
CA TRP A 395 -29.53 -14.56 -14.78
C TRP A 395 -29.53 -14.00 -13.39
N SER A 396 -28.37 -13.59 -12.92
CA SER A 396 -28.18 -12.93 -11.63
C SER A 396 -27.45 -11.60 -11.79
N VAL A 397 -27.76 -10.67 -10.90
CA VAL A 397 -27.11 -9.37 -10.78
C VAL A 397 -26.70 -9.18 -9.34
N SER A 398 -25.51 -8.68 -9.10
CA SER A 398 -25.01 -8.32 -7.78
C SER A 398 -24.35 -6.94 -7.82
N GLY A 399 -24.33 -6.28 -6.68
CA GLY A 399 -23.65 -5.00 -6.53
C GLY A 399 -23.28 -4.73 -5.09
N ASN A 400 -22.23 -3.95 -4.91
CA ASN A 400 -21.83 -3.42 -3.62
C ASN A 400 -21.56 -1.93 -3.70
N LEU A 401 -21.77 -1.24 -2.60
CA LEU A 401 -21.54 0.19 -2.45
C LEU A 401 -20.97 0.45 -1.05
N ASN A 402 -19.81 1.07 -0.99
CA ASN A 402 -19.22 1.58 0.24
C ASN A 402 -19.27 3.12 0.23
N TYR A 403 -19.62 3.69 1.37
CA TYR A 403 -19.39 5.09 1.67
C TYR A 403 -18.52 5.22 2.90
N ASN A 404 -17.42 5.96 2.81
CA ASN A 404 -16.52 6.25 3.93
C ASN A 404 -16.32 7.75 4.12
N LYS A 405 -16.62 8.25 5.30
CA LYS A 405 -16.22 9.58 5.75
C LYS A 405 -15.01 9.47 6.67
N ASN A 406 -13.87 9.94 6.17
CA ASN A 406 -12.64 10.09 6.94
C ASN A 406 -12.59 11.47 7.61
N GLU A 407 -12.09 11.55 8.85
CA GLU A 407 -11.99 12.80 9.61
C GLU A 407 -10.83 12.73 10.61
N ILE A 408 -9.91 13.69 10.55
CA ILE A 408 -8.88 13.88 11.57
C ILE A 408 -9.56 14.41 12.82
N THR A 409 -9.39 13.73 13.96
CA THR A 409 -10.04 14.11 15.23
C THR A 409 -9.08 14.79 16.20
N LYS A 410 -7.77 14.57 16.03
CA LYS A 410 -6.73 15.18 16.89
C LYS A 410 -5.42 15.26 16.12
N LEU A 411 -4.65 16.32 16.34
CA LEU A 411 -3.27 16.49 15.93
C LEU A 411 -2.37 16.66 17.15
N PHE A 412 -1.06 16.59 16.94
CA PHE A 412 -0.04 16.74 17.99
C PHE A 412 -0.07 18.15 18.60
N ASN A 413 0.36 18.27 19.86
CA ASN A 413 0.43 19.52 20.62
C ASN A 413 -0.87 20.34 20.67
N GLY A 414 -2.03 19.72 20.39
CA GLY A 414 -3.31 20.43 20.33
C GLY A 414 -3.42 21.39 19.16
N LEU A 415 -2.62 21.21 18.10
CA LEU A 415 -2.74 21.97 16.87
C LEU A 415 -4.08 21.70 16.18
N ASP A 416 -4.69 22.73 15.65
CA ASP A 416 -5.87 22.60 14.79
C ASP A 416 -5.50 22.18 13.37
N GLU A 417 -4.29 22.58 12.90
CA GLU A 417 -3.82 22.28 11.55
C GLU A 417 -2.28 22.16 11.48
N TYR A 418 -1.82 21.39 10.50
CA TYR A 418 -0.40 21.18 10.22
C TYR A 418 -0.18 20.97 8.72
N THR A 419 0.77 21.68 8.11
CA THR A 419 1.15 21.51 6.71
C THR A 419 2.24 20.47 6.59
N LEU A 420 2.01 19.44 5.78
CA LEU A 420 3.02 18.44 5.43
C LEU A 420 4.00 19.08 4.45
N PRO A 421 5.30 19.16 4.79
CA PRO A 421 6.30 19.74 3.90
C PRO A 421 6.30 19.06 2.53
N ASP A 422 6.48 19.84 1.46
CA ASP A 422 6.70 19.41 0.08
C ASP A 422 5.62 18.51 -0.56
N THR A 423 4.44 18.41 0.06
CA THR A 423 3.39 17.49 -0.41
C THR A 423 2.14 18.18 -0.99
N GLY A 424 1.99 19.48 -0.82
CA GLY A 424 0.75 20.19 -1.14
C GLY A 424 -0.46 19.72 -0.30
N LEU A 425 -0.21 19.04 0.81
CA LEU A 425 -1.23 18.53 1.71
C LEU A 425 -1.16 19.25 3.06
N LYS A 426 -2.32 19.56 3.59
CA LYS A 426 -2.46 20.12 4.93
C LYS A 426 -3.41 19.25 5.75
N MET A 427 -3.02 18.94 6.96
CA MET A 427 -3.89 18.27 7.92
C MET A 427 -4.63 19.32 8.72
N LYS A 428 -5.93 19.11 8.93
CA LYS A 428 -6.76 19.95 9.77
C LYS A 428 -7.79 19.12 10.53
N VAL A 429 -7.94 19.39 11.82
CA VAL A 429 -8.98 18.76 12.64
C VAL A 429 -10.35 19.03 12.03
N GLY A 430 -11.19 17.99 11.93
CA GLY A 430 -12.51 18.02 11.28
C GLY A 430 -12.50 17.85 9.76
N LYS A 431 -11.32 17.78 9.13
CA LYS A 431 -11.17 17.53 7.69
C LYS A 431 -10.72 16.10 7.41
N PRO A 432 -10.96 15.59 6.19
CA PRO A 432 -10.42 14.30 5.80
C PRO A 432 -8.90 14.35 5.64
N TRP A 433 -8.24 13.23 5.92
CA TRP A 433 -6.84 13.03 5.58
C TRP A 433 -6.67 13.07 4.05
N GLY A 434 -5.73 13.90 3.56
CA GLY A 434 -5.43 13.98 2.14
C GLY A 434 -6.36 14.90 1.33
N GLU A 435 -7.06 15.85 1.98
CA GLU A 435 -7.68 16.96 1.26
C GLU A 435 -6.58 17.87 0.72
N TYR A 436 -6.65 18.22 -0.56
CA TYR A 436 -5.67 19.09 -1.21
C TYR A 436 -5.76 20.53 -0.72
N TYR A 437 -4.60 21.17 -0.58
CA TYR A 437 -4.44 22.52 -0.07
C TYR A 437 -3.55 23.30 -1.03
N TYR A 438 -4.17 24.11 -1.90
CA TYR A 438 -3.49 24.84 -2.97
C TYR A 438 -4.06 26.25 -3.16
N VAL A 439 -3.27 27.12 -3.78
CA VAL A 439 -3.74 28.39 -4.33
C VAL A 439 -4.64 28.10 -5.52
N LYS A 440 -5.85 28.67 -5.53
CA LYS A 440 -6.80 28.47 -6.63
C LYS A 440 -6.45 29.37 -7.80
N TRP A 441 -6.18 28.78 -8.94
CA TRP A 441 -6.05 29.51 -10.20
C TRP A 441 -7.42 29.98 -10.68
N ALA A 442 -7.49 31.27 -11.13
CA ALA A 442 -8.73 31.91 -11.59
C ALA A 442 -8.80 32.05 -13.11
N GLY A 443 -7.76 31.61 -13.82
CA GLY A 443 -7.66 31.78 -15.28
C GLY A 443 -6.71 32.88 -15.70
N VAL A 444 -6.71 33.16 -17.01
CA VAL A 444 -5.91 34.21 -17.61
C VAL A 444 -6.80 35.47 -17.78
N ASP A 445 -6.31 36.63 -17.39
CA ASP A 445 -7.01 37.89 -17.61
C ASP A 445 -6.99 38.22 -19.12
N PRO A 446 -8.16 38.24 -19.82
CA PRO A 446 -8.21 38.43 -21.26
C PRO A 446 -7.77 39.84 -21.72
N ARG A 447 -7.61 40.79 -20.80
CA ARG A 447 -7.20 42.16 -21.10
C ARG A 447 -5.71 42.31 -21.29
N ASP A 448 -4.90 41.47 -20.64
CA ASP A 448 -3.44 41.60 -20.64
C ASP A 448 -2.66 40.29 -20.70
N GLY A 449 -3.38 39.14 -20.69
CA GLY A 449 -2.76 37.82 -20.81
C GLY A 449 -2.06 37.29 -19.54
N TYR A 450 -2.18 37.99 -18.42
CA TYR A 450 -1.56 37.53 -17.17
C TYR A 450 -2.43 36.52 -16.45
N ASN A 451 -1.76 35.55 -15.78
CA ASN A 451 -2.41 34.60 -14.87
C ASN A 451 -3.03 35.33 -13.68
N THR A 452 -4.19 34.87 -13.26
CA THR A 452 -4.88 35.34 -12.06
C THR A 452 -5.18 34.21 -11.12
N TRP A 453 -5.16 34.49 -9.82
CA TRP A 453 -5.44 33.58 -8.74
C TRP A 453 -6.49 34.16 -7.81
N TYR A 454 -7.05 33.32 -6.95
CA TYR A 454 -7.84 33.77 -5.82
C TYR A 454 -6.95 33.87 -4.58
N ASP A 455 -7.00 35.02 -3.89
CA ASP A 455 -6.41 35.13 -2.56
C ASP A 455 -7.18 34.27 -1.54
N LYS A 456 -6.70 34.15 -0.31
CA LYS A 456 -7.36 33.40 0.78
C LYS A 456 -8.76 33.90 1.14
N ASN A 457 -9.12 35.14 0.74
CA ASN A 457 -10.42 35.76 0.95
C ASN A 457 -11.35 35.58 -0.25
N GLY A 458 -10.87 34.99 -1.35
CA GLY A 458 -11.63 34.78 -2.58
C GLY A 458 -11.59 35.94 -3.57
N ASN A 459 -10.74 36.95 -3.37
CA ASN A 459 -10.57 38.08 -4.31
C ASN A 459 -9.58 37.69 -5.40
N LEU A 460 -9.76 38.26 -6.60
CA LEU A 460 -8.84 38.10 -7.71
C LEU A 460 -7.54 38.88 -7.47
N THR A 461 -6.40 38.21 -7.72
CA THR A 461 -5.07 38.80 -7.66
C THR A 461 -4.22 38.33 -8.83
N LYS A 462 -3.27 39.18 -9.27
CA LYS A 462 -2.24 38.82 -10.26
C LYS A 462 -0.91 38.43 -9.61
N SER A 463 -0.85 38.51 -8.28
CA SER A 463 0.32 38.09 -7.51
C SER A 463 0.08 36.71 -6.93
N TYR A 464 0.90 35.71 -7.30
CA TYR A 464 0.89 34.39 -6.68
C TYR A 464 1.53 34.46 -5.29
N SER A 465 0.85 33.90 -4.30
CA SER A 465 1.39 33.68 -2.97
C SER A 465 0.94 32.35 -2.41
N GLU A 466 1.86 31.56 -1.87
CA GLU A 466 1.53 30.29 -1.18
C GLU A 466 0.67 30.52 0.07
N GLU A 467 0.69 31.74 0.64
CA GLU A 467 -0.15 32.13 1.78
C GLU A 467 -1.64 32.20 1.44
N ASP A 468 -1.96 32.24 0.13
CA ASP A 468 -3.33 32.25 -0.40
C ASP A 468 -3.87 30.82 -0.64
N ALA A 469 -3.12 29.79 -0.29
CA ALA A 469 -3.58 28.41 -0.38
C ALA A 469 -4.78 28.16 0.54
N VAL A 470 -5.74 27.40 0.05
CA VAL A 470 -6.96 27.02 0.75
C VAL A 470 -7.27 25.54 0.53
N PHE A 471 -8.09 24.96 1.42
CA PHE A 471 -8.66 23.64 1.16
C PHE A 471 -9.60 23.72 -0.05
N VAL A 472 -9.26 22.97 -1.10
CA VAL A 472 -9.99 23.07 -2.39
C VAL A 472 -11.24 22.16 -2.45
N GLY A 473 -11.55 21.44 -1.38
CA GLY A 473 -12.69 20.52 -1.33
C GLY A 473 -12.49 19.26 -2.19
N LYS A 474 -11.27 18.97 -2.58
CA LYS A 474 -10.87 17.81 -3.38
C LYS A 474 -9.99 16.91 -2.52
N GLN A 475 -10.29 15.61 -2.47
CA GLN A 475 -9.58 14.67 -1.61
C GLN A 475 -8.93 13.54 -2.39
N ARG A 476 -7.81 13.06 -1.88
CA ARG A 476 -7.01 11.99 -2.48
C ARG A 476 -7.71 10.64 -2.45
N TYR A 477 -8.57 10.38 -1.47
CA TYR A 477 -9.23 9.09 -1.29
C TYR A 477 -10.71 9.19 -1.66
N ALA A 478 -11.19 8.21 -2.41
CA ALA A 478 -12.58 8.15 -2.83
C ALA A 478 -13.51 7.96 -1.62
N PRO A 479 -14.47 8.84 -1.36
CA PRO A 479 -15.49 8.61 -0.33
C PRO A 479 -16.51 7.54 -0.74
N TRP A 480 -16.69 7.31 -2.02
CA TRP A 480 -17.59 6.30 -2.57
C TRP A 480 -16.80 5.30 -3.40
N SER A 481 -17.02 4.02 -3.17
CA SER A 481 -16.48 2.94 -3.97
C SER A 481 -17.49 1.82 -4.08
N GLY A 482 -17.38 1.02 -5.12
CA GLY A 482 -18.29 -0.09 -5.29
C GLY A 482 -18.07 -0.83 -6.58
N GLY A 483 -18.95 -1.78 -6.83
CA GLY A 483 -18.96 -2.54 -8.05
C GLY A 483 -20.35 -3.13 -8.31
N PHE A 484 -20.56 -3.54 -9.52
CA PHE A 484 -21.72 -4.32 -9.89
C PHE A 484 -21.34 -5.35 -10.94
N GLY A 485 -21.99 -6.51 -10.89
CA GLY A 485 -21.74 -7.61 -11.78
C GLY A 485 -23.03 -8.24 -12.27
N THR A 486 -22.96 -8.87 -13.42
CA THR A 486 -24.03 -9.67 -13.97
C THR A 486 -23.50 -10.99 -14.47
N GLN A 487 -24.21 -12.06 -14.19
CA GLN A 487 -23.90 -13.39 -14.67
C GLN A 487 -25.10 -13.97 -15.39
N PHE A 488 -24.85 -14.42 -16.58
CA PHE A 488 -25.83 -15.01 -17.48
C PHE A 488 -25.43 -16.44 -17.86
N GLY A 489 -26.34 -17.38 -17.75
CA GLY A 489 -26.10 -18.77 -18.10
C GLY A 489 -27.19 -19.29 -19.02
N TRP A 490 -26.82 -19.97 -20.10
CA TRP A 490 -27.76 -20.62 -21.05
C TRP A 490 -27.18 -21.92 -21.58
N LYS A 491 -27.84 -23.03 -21.28
CA LYS A 491 -27.50 -24.37 -21.82
C LYS A 491 -26.01 -24.71 -21.78
N GLY A 492 -25.33 -24.42 -20.68
CA GLY A 492 -23.90 -24.71 -20.50
C GLY A 492 -22.94 -23.60 -20.94
N ILE A 493 -23.43 -22.52 -21.54
CA ILE A 493 -22.67 -21.30 -21.81
C ILE A 493 -22.91 -20.33 -20.63
N SER A 494 -21.84 -19.76 -20.07
CA SER A 494 -21.95 -18.71 -19.08
C SER A 494 -21.15 -17.48 -19.50
N VAL A 495 -21.72 -16.31 -19.26
CA VAL A 495 -21.09 -15.01 -19.49
C VAL A 495 -21.20 -14.20 -18.21
N SER A 496 -20.11 -13.62 -17.76
CA SER A 496 -20.09 -12.67 -16.64
C SER A 496 -19.43 -11.37 -17.06
N ALA A 497 -19.92 -10.28 -16.49
CA ALA A 497 -19.31 -8.96 -16.61
C ALA A 497 -19.34 -8.30 -15.23
N ASP A 498 -18.15 -7.83 -14.79
CA ASP A 498 -17.96 -7.17 -13.51
C ASP A 498 -17.39 -5.78 -13.73
N PHE A 499 -17.95 -4.81 -13.03
CA PHE A 499 -17.56 -3.41 -13.06
C PHE A 499 -17.21 -2.93 -11.67
N SER A 500 -16.18 -2.13 -11.56
CA SER A 500 -15.81 -1.43 -10.33
C SER A 500 -15.71 0.07 -10.57
N PHE A 501 -15.99 0.86 -9.52
CA PHE A 501 -15.91 2.30 -9.59
C PHE A 501 -15.43 2.91 -8.28
N MET A 502 -14.80 4.08 -8.39
CA MET A 502 -14.45 4.98 -7.30
C MET A 502 -14.89 6.39 -7.67
N LEU A 503 -15.60 7.07 -6.78
CA LEU A 503 -16.14 8.41 -7.05
C LEU A 503 -15.68 9.39 -5.98
N GLY A 504 -15.42 10.63 -6.41
CA GLY A 504 -14.97 11.69 -5.53
C GLY A 504 -13.49 11.63 -5.15
N GLN A 505 -12.71 10.77 -5.80
CA GLN A 505 -11.25 10.75 -5.74
C GLN A 505 -10.69 11.77 -6.71
N TYR A 506 -9.64 12.46 -6.29
CA TYR A 506 -8.90 13.38 -7.13
C TYR A 506 -7.41 13.05 -7.06
N MET A 507 -6.74 13.19 -8.18
CA MET A 507 -5.31 13.01 -8.30
C MET A 507 -4.67 14.26 -8.87
N LEU A 508 -3.47 14.60 -8.42
CA LEU A 508 -2.66 15.62 -9.07
C LEU A 508 -2.24 15.07 -10.43
N ASN A 509 -2.60 15.77 -11.49
CA ASN A 509 -2.14 15.48 -12.84
C ASN A 509 -0.81 16.24 -13.09
N ASN A 510 0.29 15.62 -12.67
CA ASN A 510 1.61 16.19 -12.83
C ASN A 510 2.06 16.27 -14.30
N GLU A 511 1.46 15.46 -15.18
CA GLU A 511 1.75 15.42 -16.61
C GLU A 511 1.42 16.77 -17.28
N ARG A 512 0.33 17.39 -16.83
CA ARG A 512 -0.09 18.69 -17.33
C ARG A 512 0.92 19.80 -17.03
N PHE A 513 1.71 19.65 -15.96
CA PHE A 513 2.79 20.59 -15.66
C PHE A 513 3.80 20.70 -16.81
N PHE A 514 4.11 19.57 -17.46
CA PHE A 514 5.05 19.53 -18.58
C PHE A 514 4.37 19.83 -19.92
N THR A 515 3.15 19.34 -20.12
CA THR A 515 2.47 19.39 -21.42
C THR A 515 1.58 20.61 -21.64
N GLU A 516 1.34 21.42 -20.61
CA GLU A 516 0.51 22.62 -20.67
C GLU A 516 1.24 23.88 -20.14
N ASN A 517 2.52 23.76 -19.82
CA ASN A 517 3.32 24.88 -19.33
C ASN A 517 4.09 25.52 -20.51
N PRO A 518 3.81 26.77 -20.90
CA PRO A 518 4.46 27.41 -22.04
C PRO A 518 5.97 27.58 -21.86
N THR A 519 6.51 27.53 -20.65
CA THR A 519 7.96 27.59 -20.41
C THR A 519 8.68 26.34 -20.92
N PHE A 520 7.98 25.24 -21.09
CA PHE A 520 8.48 23.98 -21.64
C PHE A 520 8.14 23.77 -23.12
N ALA A 521 7.51 24.75 -23.77
CA ALA A 521 7.08 24.62 -25.18
C ALA A 521 8.23 24.34 -26.17
N GLY A 522 9.47 24.66 -25.80
CA GLY A 522 10.66 24.34 -26.60
C GLY A 522 11.23 22.95 -26.36
N SER A 523 10.87 22.32 -25.24
CA SER A 523 11.46 21.04 -24.80
C SER A 523 10.47 19.88 -24.75
N ASP A 524 9.21 20.16 -24.42
CA ASP A 524 8.18 19.15 -24.24
C ASP A 524 7.02 19.33 -25.22
N ASN A 525 6.37 18.23 -25.58
CA ASN A 525 5.15 18.28 -26.35
C ASN A 525 4.08 19.02 -25.56
N GLN A 526 3.41 19.95 -26.23
CA GLN A 526 2.32 20.69 -25.64
C GLN A 526 0.97 20.13 -26.11
N THR A 527 -0.01 20.09 -25.21
CA THR A 527 -1.39 19.74 -25.56
C THR A 527 -2.12 20.92 -26.19
N VAL A 528 -3.22 20.64 -26.88
CA VAL A 528 -4.08 21.68 -27.49
C VAL A 528 -4.70 22.58 -26.43
N GLU A 529 -4.87 22.07 -25.20
CA GLU A 529 -5.40 22.83 -24.06
C GLU A 529 -4.47 23.97 -23.60
N MET A 530 -3.20 23.94 -23.99
CA MET A 530 -2.27 25.04 -23.73
C MET A 530 -2.62 26.30 -24.56
N LEU A 531 -3.21 26.12 -25.76
CA LEU A 531 -3.59 27.17 -26.67
C LEU A 531 -4.93 27.81 -26.28
#